data_5a3f974b774accaeabfe9db95f2ca0c9
#
_entry.id   5a3f974b774accaeabfe9db95f2ca0c9
#
_cell.length_a   1.000
_cell.length_b   1.000
_cell.length_c   1.000
_cell.angle_alpha   90.00
_cell.angle_beta   90.00
_cell.angle_gamma   90.00
#
_symmetry.space_group_name_H-M   'P 1'
#
loop_
_entity.id
_entity.type
_entity.pdbx_description
1 polymer ?
#
loop_
_entity_poly.entity_id
_entity_poly.type
_entity_poly.pdbx_seq_one_letter_code
_entity_poly.pdbx_strand_id
1 'polypeptide(L)'
;MAHSLPFCKPPAPPKPPLPAPRQINASPKSALLVENDESLLNFWRRSLTDQGYAVRTAANSEEGLRLFHDCGPFMVVLIDYCVPQRSGIGIDFLAPLTHGIGLARAIKEINPSQGIIVAALDYLNAAEVPRPQQLMHVPVLTDVSNFQLRRLLEKIEVERRIEMLTIPELLKLRRFGDVRVRGIGRAARGRTGEDLLGEAILRTLIGAENSQKGRHWNRDVDFARHLAGAMQSICNCWKRQFNEIEAHLVSEFPVHDEDGQKGSPFDNIASGHPPVDQCLIEKDEQSRVLSMFNDDHEAAQVLRGLLAGLTKSEIMLSYGLDKNKLAATERRIRVKLGRSDASRGEKNGR
;
A
#
# COMPACT_ATOMS: atom_id res chain seq x y z
N MET A 1 -73.05 2.51 13.18
CA MET A 1 -71.74 3.05 12.88
C MET A 1 -70.77 2.41 13.87
N ALA A 2 -69.99 1.43 13.41
CA ALA A 2 -69.01 0.73 14.24
C ALA A 2 -67.64 1.37 14.05
N HIS A 3 -67.07 1.98 15.09
CA HIS A 3 -65.74 2.56 15.09
C HIS A 3 -64.71 1.43 15.30
N SER A 4 -63.93 1.15 14.28
CA SER A 4 -62.74 0.26 14.35
C SER A 4 -61.62 0.96 15.12
N LEU A 5 -61.19 0.38 16.23
CA LEU A 5 -60.04 0.82 17.00
C LEU A 5 -58.75 0.42 16.26
N PRO A 6 -57.71 1.30 16.24
CA PRO A 6 -56.43 0.97 15.58
C PRO A 6 -55.65 -0.10 16.38
N PHE A 7 -55.25 -1.17 15.68
CA PHE A 7 -54.37 -2.21 16.20
C PHE A 7 -52.98 -1.61 16.54
N CYS A 8 -52.63 -1.50 17.82
CA CYS A 8 -51.30 -1.20 18.27
C CYS A 8 -50.39 -2.42 18.00
N LYS A 9 -49.35 -2.22 17.18
CA LYS A 9 -48.27 -3.21 16.99
C LYS A 9 -47.54 -3.44 18.32
N PRO A 10 -47.30 -4.70 18.74
CA PRO A 10 -46.50 -4.98 19.93
C PRO A 10 -45.07 -4.46 19.77
N PRO A 11 -44.42 -3.99 20.84
CA PRO A 11 -43.04 -3.54 20.79
C PRO A 11 -42.11 -4.68 20.38
N ALA A 12 -41.10 -4.34 19.55
CA ALA A 12 -40.11 -5.31 19.10
C ALA A 12 -39.34 -5.88 20.30
N PRO A 13 -38.95 -7.16 20.30
CA PRO A 13 -38.19 -7.76 21.39
C PRO A 13 -36.83 -7.08 21.53
N PRO A 14 -36.32 -6.95 22.76
CA PRO A 14 -34.99 -6.33 23.00
C PRO A 14 -33.93 -7.11 22.25
N LYS A 15 -33.05 -6.36 21.57
CA LYS A 15 -31.88 -6.94 20.89
C LYS A 15 -31.00 -7.69 21.90
N PRO A 16 -30.57 -8.92 21.58
CA PRO A 16 -29.64 -9.65 22.44
C PRO A 16 -28.36 -8.82 22.68
N PRO A 17 -27.80 -8.87 23.90
CA PRO A 17 -26.56 -8.17 24.20
C PRO A 17 -25.47 -8.61 23.23
N LEU A 18 -24.72 -7.64 22.72
CA LEU A 18 -23.55 -7.92 21.88
C LEU A 18 -22.59 -8.85 22.65
N PRO A 19 -22.08 -9.90 22.01
CA PRO A 19 -21.10 -10.77 22.66
C PRO A 19 -19.91 -9.91 23.12
N ALA A 20 -19.49 -10.11 24.36
CA ALA A 20 -18.34 -9.46 24.92
C ALA A 20 -17.12 -9.62 23.98
N PRO A 21 -16.29 -8.58 23.80
CA PRO A 21 -15.13 -8.67 22.93
C PRO A 21 -14.29 -9.86 23.40
N ARG A 22 -14.07 -10.83 22.50
CA ARG A 22 -13.13 -11.93 22.75
C ARG A 22 -11.79 -11.28 23.09
N GLN A 23 -11.34 -11.47 24.31
CA GLN A 23 -9.96 -11.21 24.68
C GLN A 23 -9.11 -12.13 23.81
N ILE A 24 -8.54 -11.56 22.73
CA ILE A 24 -7.49 -12.18 21.96
C ILE A 24 -6.31 -12.22 22.94
N ASN A 25 -6.02 -13.38 23.52
CA ASN A 25 -4.78 -13.63 24.23
C ASN A 25 -3.65 -13.46 23.21
N ALA A 26 -3.25 -12.22 22.99
CA ALA A 26 -2.09 -11.91 22.16
C ALA A 26 -0.88 -12.50 22.89
N SER A 27 -0.23 -13.46 22.27
CA SER A 27 1.10 -13.92 22.72
C SER A 27 1.95 -12.68 22.97
N PRO A 28 2.69 -12.62 24.09
CA PRO A 28 3.47 -11.44 24.43
C PRO A 28 4.39 -11.09 23.25
N LYS A 29 4.38 -9.81 22.84
CA LYS A 29 5.26 -9.32 21.78
C LYS A 29 6.70 -9.58 22.23
N SER A 30 7.48 -10.31 21.46
CA SER A 30 8.88 -10.62 21.81
C SER A 30 9.83 -9.66 21.07
N ALA A 31 10.85 -9.19 21.76
CA ALA A 31 11.93 -8.39 21.20
C ALA A 31 13.29 -9.00 21.53
N LEU A 32 14.22 -8.91 20.58
CA LEU A 32 15.64 -9.15 20.81
C LEU A 32 16.36 -7.80 20.82
N LEU A 33 17.10 -7.53 21.88
CA LEU A 33 17.93 -6.34 22.05
C LEU A 33 19.39 -6.75 22.07
N VAL A 34 20.18 -6.23 21.13
CA VAL A 34 21.62 -6.50 21.01
C VAL A 34 22.36 -5.19 21.25
N GLU A 35 22.95 -5.09 22.44
CA GLU A 35 23.60 -3.88 22.95
C GLU A 35 24.66 -4.27 23.96
N ASN A 36 25.85 -3.71 23.87
CA ASN A 36 26.97 -4.00 24.79
C ASN A 36 27.17 -2.92 25.90
N ASP A 37 26.64 -1.73 25.72
CA ASP A 37 26.63 -0.72 26.78
C ASP A 37 25.50 -1.02 27.77
N GLU A 38 25.84 -1.25 29.03
CA GLU A 38 24.88 -1.63 30.06
C GLU A 38 23.82 -0.55 30.33
N SER A 39 24.20 0.72 30.23
CA SER A 39 23.29 1.85 30.44
C SER A 39 22.26 1.93 29.32
N LEU A 40 22.69 1.83 28.07
CA LEU A 40 21.82 1.81 26.89
C LEU A 40 20.96 0.54 26.86
N LEU A 41 21.54 -0.61 27.17
CA LEU A 41 20.81 -1.89 27.29
C LEU A 41 19.66 -1.79 28.29
N ASN A 42 19.92 -1.23 29.49
CA ASN A 42 18.89 -1.06 30.51
C ASN A 42 17.83 -0.05 30.09
N PHE A 43 18.23 1.04 29.43
CA PHE A 43 17.31 2.03 28.88
C PHE A 43 16.37 1.44 27.81
N TRP A 44 16.93 0.77 26.80
CA TRP A 44 16.14 0.16 25.72
C TRP A 44 15.28 -1.00 26.21
N ARG A 45 15.81 -1.83 27.11
CA ARG A 45 15.04 -2.93 27.72
C ARG A 45 13.81 -2.39 28.44
N ARG A 46 13.97 -1.33 29.25
CA ARG A 46 12.84 -0.69 29.94
C ARG A 46 11.85 -0.10 28.93
N SER A 47 12.33 0.64 27.94
CA SER A 47 11.50 1.27 26.92
C SER A 47 10.67 0.26 26.12
N LEU A 48 11.24 -0.89 25.77
CA LEU A 48 10.54 -1.97 25.09
C LEU A 48 9.54 -2.66 26.01
N THR A 49 9.93 -2.90 27.29
CA THR A 49 9.04 -3.52 28.28
C THR A 49 7.82 -2.66 28.57
N ASP A 50 7.99 -1.35 28.70
CA ASP A 50 6.90 -0.39 28.89
C ASP A 50 5.89 -0.38 27.70
N GLN A 51 6.34 -0.82 26.52
CA GLN A 51 5.50 -0.99 25.33
C GLN A 51 4.93 -2.42 25.18
N GLY A 52 5.10 -3.25 26.22
CA GLY A 52 4.52 -4.59 26.29
C GLY A 52 5.35 -5.69 25.61
N TYR A 53 6.64 -5.45 25.34
CA TYR A 53 7.52 -6.47 24.79
C TYR A 53 8.17 -7.33 25.87
N ALA A 54 8.18 -8.64 25.66
CA ALA A 54 9.07 -9.57 26.38
C ALA A 54 10.47 -9.50 25.72
N VAL A 55 11.43 -8.92 26.44
CA VAL A 55 12.75 -8.59 25.88
C VAL A 55 13.77 -9.66 26.24
N ARG A 56 14.47 -10.18 25.23
CA ARG A 56 15.71 -10.93 25.38
C ARG A 56 16.88 -10.03 25.00
N THR A 57 18.00 -10.17 25.72
CA THR A 57 19.17 -9.31 25.53
C THR A 57 20.38 -10.13 25.13
N ALA A 58 21.25 -9.56 24.31
CA ALA A 58 22.56 -10.08 23.94
C ALA A 58 23.58 -8.95 24.02
N ALA A 59 24.78 -9.26 24.45
CA ALA A 59 25.86 -8.29 24.59
C ALA A 59 26.78 -8.21 23.35
N ASN A 60 26.57 -9.07 22.37
CA ASN A 60 27.36 -9.12 21.14
C ASN A 60 26.59 -9.76 19.98
N SER A 61 27.10 -9.61 18.75
CA SER A 61 26.41 -10.08 17.55
C SER A 61 26.34 -11.61 17.45
N GLU A 62 27.32 -12.35 17.98
CA GLU A 62 27.31 -13.83 17.97
C GLU A 62 26.21 -14.37 18.90
N GLU A 63 26.11 -13.85 20.11
CA GLU A 63 25.03 -14.17 21.02
C GLU A 63 23.66 -13.76 20.48
N GLY A 64 23.57 -12.58 19.88
CA GLY A 64 22.36 -12.08 19.22
C GLY A 64 21.87 -13.02 18.13
N LEU A 65 22.76 -13.50 17.26
CA LEU A 65 22.42 -14.44 16.20
C LEU A 65 21.99 -15.80 16.78
N ARG A 66 22.69 -16.29 17.81
CA ARG A 66 22.33 -17.54 18.50
C ARG A 66 20.93 -17.45 19.13
N LEU A 67 20.64 -16.36 19.85
CA LEU A 67 19.32 -16.15 20.44
C LEU A 67 18.23 -16.00 19.37
N PHE A 68 18.55 -15.40 18.24
CA PHE A 68 17.61 -15.31 17.13
C PHE A 68 17.27 -16.70 16.57
N HIS A 69 18.26 -17.58 16.44
CA HIS A 69 18.07 -18.96 16.01
C HIS A 69 17.25 -19.79 17.00
N ASP A 70 17.60 -19.70 18.30
CA ASP A 70 17.06 -20.57 19.34
C ASP A 70 15.64 -20.15 19.78
N CYS A 71 15.34 -18.84 19.71
CA CYS A 71 14.16 -18.25 20.32
C CYS A 71 13.29 -17.44 19.35
N GLY A 72 13.75 -17.25 18.12
CA GLY A 72 12.99 -16.48 17.11
C GLY A 72 11.79 -17.25 16.51
N PRO A 73 11.01 -16.61 15.65
CA PRO A 73 11.14 -15.22 15.26
C PRO A 73 10.69 -14.23 16.33
N PHE A 74 11.32 -13.07 16.38
CA PHE A 74 10.93 -11.95 17.23
C PHE A 74 9.98 -10.99 16.49
N MET A 75 9.20 -10.20 17.25
CA MET A 75 8.41 -9.12 16.64
C MET A 75 9.35 -8.04 16.10
N VAL A 76 10.40 -7.72 16.85
CA VAL A 76 11.41 -6.73 16.47
C VAL A 76 12.78 -7.17 17.03
N VAL A 77 13.83 -6.82 16.29
CA VAL A 77 15.23 -6.90 16.74
C VAL A 77 15.79 -5.49 16.76
N LEU A 78 16.19 -4.99 17.92
CA LEU A 78 16.91 -3.73 18.08
C LEU A 78 18.40 -4.03 18.24
N ILE A 79 19.21 -3.49 17.36
CA ILE A 79 20.65 -3.80 17.26
C ILE A 79 21.43 -2.51 17.37
N ASP A 80 22.36 -2.40 18.30
CA ASP A 80 23.34 -1.33 18.27
C ASP A 80 24.26 -1.46 17.04
N TYR A 81 24.50 -0.33 16.38
CA TYR A 81 25.35 -0.27 15.19
C TYR A 81 26.78 -0.74 15.46
N CYS A 82 27.32 -0.36 16.63
CA CYS A 82 28.69 -0.63 17.06
C CYS A 82 28.86 -1.88 17.92
N VAL A 83 27.86 -2.76 18.03
CA VAL A 83 27.94 -3.95 18.86
C VAL A 83 29.16 -4.84 18.47
N PRO A 84 29.95 -5.35 19.44
CA PRO A 84 31.09 -6.21 19.14
C PRO A 84 30.66 -7.57 18.59
N GLN A 85 31.59 -8.26 17.89
CA GLN A 85 31.31 -9.62 17.42
C GLN A 85 31.21 -10.61 18.56
N ARG A 86 32.16 -10.55 19.50
CA ARG A 86 32.27 -11.45 20.71
C ARG A 86 32.57 -10.65 21.95
N SER A 87 32.08 -11.15 23.11
CA SER A 87 32.43 -10.57 24.40
C SER A 87 33.91 -10.84 24.72
N GLY A 88 34.64 -9.80 25.11
CA GLY A 88 36.02 -9.92 25.62
C GLY A 88 37.14 -10.01 24.57
N ILE A 89 36.84 -9.96 23.28
CA ILE A 89 37.85 -9.76 22.23
C ILE A 89 37.98 -8.26 22.03
N GLY A 90 39.20 -7.75 22.25
CA GLY A 90 39.52 -6.34 22.05
C GLY A 90 39.05 -5.86 20.70
N ILE A 91 38.59 -4.62 20.67
CA ILE A 91 38.11 -3.95 19.45
C ILE A 91 39.27 -4.00 18.43
N ASP A 92 39.08 -4.78 17.39
CA ASP A 92 39.98 -4.78 16.26
C ASP A 92 39.79 -3.45 15.53
N PHE A 93 40.71 -2.48 15.80
CA PHE A 93 40.61 -1.10 15.26
C PHE A 93 40.55 -1.02 13.73
N LEU A 94 40.83 -2.11 13.02
CA LEU A 94 40.80 -2.20 11.56
C LEU A 94 39.53 -2.79 10.94
N ALA A 95 38.61 -3.35 11.74
CA ALA A 95 37.32 -3.86 11.26
C ALA A 95 36.13 -3.33 12.10
N PRO A 96 35.98 -2.05 12.29
CA PRO A 96 35.37 -1.55 13.51
C PRO A 96 33.88 -1.28 13.45
N LEU A 97 33.23 -1.13 12.35
CA LEU A 97 31.94 -0.41 12.34
C LEU A 97 30.78 -1.18 11.72
N THR A 98 30.89 -2.51 11.66
CA THR A 98 29.93 -3.29 10.85
C THR A 98 29.31 -4.50 11.53
N HIS A 99 29.62 -4.77 12.79
CA HIS A 99 29.12 -6.01 13.39
C HIS A 99 27.61 -5.99 13.63
N GLY A 100 27.03 -4.86 14.05
CA GLY A 100 25.58 -4.69 14.12
C GLY A 100 24.91 -4.77 12.76
N ILE A 101 25.48 -4.14 11.74
CA ILE A 101 25.03 -4.24 10.35
C ILE A 101 25.21 -5.65 9.79
N GLY A 102 26.34 -6.32 10.12
CA GLY A 102 26.56 -7.72 9.77
C GLY A 102 25.52 -8.65 10.36
N LEU A 103 25.17 -8.45 11.64
CA LEU A 103 24.10 -9.17 12.31
C LEU A 103 22.73 -8.91 11.65
N ALA A 104 22.41 -7.65 11.38
CA ALA A 104 21.15 -7.29 10.71
C ALA A 104 21.02 -7.99 9.35
N ARG A 105 22.12 -8.06 8.57
CA ARG A 105 22.17 -8.77 7.30
C ARG A 105 21.94 -10.26 7.48
N ALA A 106 22.67 -10.90 8.39
CA ALA A 106 22.54 -12.34 8.67
C ALA A 106 21.11 -12.71 9.09
N ILE A 107 20.47 -11.89 9.93
CA ILE A 107 19.08 -12.07 10.34
C ILE A 107 18.13 -11.93 9.13
N LYS A 108 18.34 -10.95 8.25
CA LYS A 108 17.54 -10.77 7.03
C LYS A 108 17.72 -11.90 6.02
N GLU A 109 18.89 -12.52 5.96
CA GLU A 109 19.13 -13.71 5.13
C GLU A 109 18.34 -14.92 5.65
N ILE A 110 18.23 -15.07 6.98
CA ILE A 110 17.43 -16.12 7.61
C ILE A 110 15.93 -15.83 7.49
N ASN A 111 15.50 -14.61 7.78
CA ASN A 111 14.11 -14.18 7.74
C ASN A 111 13.99 -12.78 7.12
N PRO A 112 13.71 -12.66 5.82
CA PRO A 112 13.58 -11.39 5.12
C PRO A 112 12.51 -10.45 5.70
N SER A 113 11.42 -11.01 6.26
CA SER A 113 10.32 -10.26 6.89
C SER A 113 10.60 -9.84 8.32
N GLN A 114 11.76 -10.19 8.92
CA GLN A 114 12.06 -9.82 10.30
C GLN A 114 12.16 -8.29 10.46
N GLY A 115 11.34 -7.73 11.35
CA GLY A 115 11.44 -6.33 11.75
C GLY A 115 12.78 -6.07 12.47
N ILE A 116 13.60 -5.16 11.95
CA ILE A 116 14.88 -4.78 12.53
C ILE A 116 14.92 -3.26 12.67
N ILE A 117 15.48 -2.77 13.78
CA ILE A 117 15.86 -1.37 14.01
C ILE A 117 17.35 -1.36 14.33
N VAL A 118 18.12 -0.49 13.68
CA VAL A 118 19.54 -0.26 14.00
C VAL A 118 19.65 1.01 14.83
N ALA A 119 20.20 0.95 16.03
CA ALA A 119 20.53 2.10 16.84
C ALA A 119 21.93 2.60 16.44
N ALA A 120 22.03 3.83 15.99
CA ALA A 120 23.28 4.43 15.53
C ALA A 120 23.38 5.86 16.12
N LEU A 121 23.59 5.93 17.43
CA LEU A 121 23.50 7.14 18.23
C LEU A 121 24.65 8.13 17.96
N ASP A 122 25.75 7.66 17.38
CA ASP A 122 26.88 8.51 16.99
C ASP A 122 26.63 9.32 15.71
N TYR A 123 25.51 9.09 15.04
CA TYR A 123 25.14 9.78 13.81
C TYR A 123 23.98 10.76 14.04
N LEU A 124 24.13 11.97 13.53
CA LEU A 124 23.08 12.99 13.62
C LEU A 124 21.90 12.73 12.69
N ASN A 125 22.14 11.99 11.60
CA ASN A 125 21.14 11.72 10.57
C ASN A 125 21.17 10.24 10.14
N ALA A 126 20.02 9.60 10.09
CA ALA A 126 19.90 8.22 9.64
C ALA A 126 20.42 7.97 8.21
N ALA A 127 20.43 9.00 7.34
CA ALA A 127 20.96 8.90 5.99
C ALA A 127 22.49 8.80 5.94
N GLU A 128 23.18 9.27 6.97
CA GLU A 128 24.64 9.27 7.08
C GLU A 128 25.20 7.93 7.59
N VAL A 129 24.32 7.07 8.15
CA VAL A 129 24.73 5.75 8.68
C VAL A 129 25.12 4.83 7.52
N PRO A 130 26.38 4.38 7.43
CA PRO A 130 26.84 3.50 6.37
C PRO A 130 26.09 2.16 6.42
N ARG A 131 25.40 1.81 5.33
CA ARG A 131 24.64 0.56 5.22
C ARG A 131 24.76 -0.01 3.81
N PRO A 132 24.87 -1.34 3.65
CA PRO A 132 24.76 -1.97 2.34
C PRO A 132 23.36 -1.75 1.75
N GLN A 133 23.27 -1.74 0.42
CA GLN A 133 22.03 -1.44 -0.30
C GLN A 133 20.85 -2.31 0.14
N GLN A 134 21.11 -3.57 0.49
CA GLN A 134 20.08 -4.51 0.97
C GLN A 134 19.42 -4.08 2.29
N LEU A 135 20.10 -3.25 3.08
CA LEU A 135 19.63 -2.77 4.38
C LEU A 135 19.18 -1.29 4.38
N MET A 136 19.12 -0.65 3.21
CA MET A 136 18.70 0.76 3.14
C MET A 136 17.27 1.00 3.64
N HIS A 137 16.42 -0.01 3.58
CA HIS A 137 15.05 0.05 4.09
C HIS A 137 14.93 -0.21 5.60
N VAL A 138 16.02 -0.67 6.26
CA VAL A 138 16.00 -0.93 7.70
C VAL A 138 15.96 0.41 8.44
N PRO A 139 14.98 0.62 9.35
CA PRO A 139 14.89 1.82 10.16
C PRO A 139 16.14 2.03 11.01
N VAL A 140 16.56 3.29 11.12
CA VAL A 140 17.70 3.70 11.96
C VAL A 140 17.21 4.66 13.04
N LEU A 141 17.64 4.40 14.27
CA LEU A 141 17.42 5.21 15.46
C LEU A 141 18.69 5.99 15.73
N THR A 142 18.63 7.32 15.65
CA THR A 142 19.80 8.20 15.81
C THR A 142 19.77 9.04 17.10
N ASP A 143 18.72 8.88 17.89
CA ASP A 143 18.63 9.52 19.20
C ASP A 143 18.10 8.57 20.29
N VAL A 144 18.40 8.86 21.55
CA VAL A 144 17.93 8.13 22.73
C VAL A 144 16.54 8.66 23.10
N SER A 145 15.58 8.58 22.16
CA SER A 145 14.23 9.07 22.40
C SER A 145 13.21 7.93 22.33
N ASN A 146 12.47 7.79 23.43
CA ASN A 146 11.33 6.86 23.46
C ASN A 146 10.29 7.17 22.38
N PHE A 147 10.20 8.43 21.96
CA PHE A 147 9.27 8.84 20.92
C PHE A 147 9.66 8.27 19.55
N GLN A 148 10.92 8.39 19.15
CA GLN A 148 11.41 7.86 17.88
C GLN A 148 11.32 6.33 17.87
N LEU A 149 11.79 5.66 18.93
CA LEU A 149 11.68 4.21 19.08
C LEU A 149 10.22 3.74 18.95
N ARG A 150 9.30 4.37 19.68
CA ARG A 150 7.88 4.01 19.63
C ARG A 150 7.31 4.09 18.20
N ARG A 151 7.65 5.13 17.44
CA ARG A 151 7.20 5.30 16.06
C ARG A 151 7.75 4.21 15.14
N LEU A 152 9.03 3.87 15.29
CA LEU A 152 9.64 2.79 14.50
C LEU A 152 8.99 1.43 14.83
N LEU A 153 8.70 1.18 16.10
CA LEU A 153 7.99 -0.03 16.52
C LEU A 153 6.55 -0.08 15.98
N GLU A 154 5.85 1.04 15.97
CA GLU A 154 4.50 1.12 15.37
C GLU A 154 4.53 0.86 13.87
N LYS A 155 5.52 1.39 13.15
CA LYS A 155 5.72 1.12 11.72
C LYS A 155 5.93 -0.36 11.44
N ILE A 156 6.88 -1.00 12.14
CA ILE A 156 7.17 -2.44 11.99
C ILE A 156 5.92 -3.28 12.30
N GLU A 157 5.16 -2.90 13.33
CA GLU A 157 3.93 -3.61 13.68
C GLU A 157 2.87 -3.51 12.56
N VAL A 158 2.70 -2.32 11.98
CA VAL A 158 1.78 -2.11 10.85
C VAL A 158 2.23 -2.88 9.61
N GLU A 159 3.51 -2.81 9.25
CA GLU A 159 4.09 -3.57 8.13
C GLU A 159 3.82 -5.07 8.28
N ARG A 160 4.11 -5.62 9.45
CA ARG A 160 3.87 -7.03 9.76
C ARG A 160 2.37 -7.40 9.70
N ARG A 161 1.49 -6.52 10.17
CA ARG A 161 0.04 -6.76 10.09
C ARG A 161 -0.46 -6.77 8.65
N ILE A 162 0.12 -5.96 7.79
CA ILE A 162 -0.19 -5.97 6.35
C ILE A 162 0.26 -7.30 5.72
N GLU A 163 1.47 -7.76 6.03
CA GLU A 163 1.98 -9.05 5.54
C GLU A 163 1.16 -10.24 6.03
N MET A 164 0.59 -10.15 7.24
CA MET A 164 -0.25 -11.20 7.83
C MET A 164 -1.70 -11.20 7.34
N LEU A 165 -2.11 -10.22 6.52
CA LEU A 165 -3.46 -10.23 5.93
C LEU A 165 -3.62 -11.47 5.05
N THR A 166 -4.62 -12.27 5.39
CA THR A 166 -4.94 -13.47 4.64
C THR A 166 -5.63 -13.14 3.32
N ILE A 167 -5.50 -14.02 2.33
CA ILE A 167 -6.20 -13.86 1.04
C ILE A 167 -7.71 -13.64 1.22
N PRO A 168 -8.43 -14.39 2.08
CA PRO A 168 -9.85 -14.12 2.35
C PRO A 168 -10.13 -12.73 2.92
N GLU A 169 -9.26 -12.19 3.79
CA GLU A 169 -9.40 -10.83 4.34
C GLU A 169 -9.17 -9.78 3.26
N LEU A 170 -8.14 -9.93 2.43
CA LEU A 170 -7.88 -9.04 1.29
C LEU A 170 -9.06 -9.02 0.31
N LEU A 171 -9.62 -10.19 -0.02
CA LEU A 171 -10.78 -10.29 -0.89
C LEU A 171 -12.04 -9.63 -0.28
N LYS A 172 -12.26 -9.76 1.04
CA LYS A 172 -13.35 -9.08 1.74
C LYS A 172 -13.16 -7.56 1.71
N LEU A 173 -11.95 -7.07 1.98
CA LEU A 173 -11.62 -5.64 1.93
C LEU A 173 -11.80 -5.09 0.50
N ARG A 174 -11.32 -5.80 -0.52
CA ARG A 174 -11.50 -5.41 -1.91
C ARG A 174 -12.99 -5.30 -2.28
N ARG A 175 -13.80 -6.33 -1.98
CA ARG A 175 -15.25 -6.29 -2.21
C ARG A 175 -15.93 -5.14 -1.47
N PHE A 176 -15.55 -4.89 -0.22
CA PHE A 176 -16.02 -3.73 0.53
C PHE A 176 -15.66 -2.42 -0.21
N GLY A 177 -14.44 -2.30 -0.70
CA GLY A 177 -13.97 -1.18 -1.51
C GLY A 177 -14.80 -0.98 -2.78
N ASP A 178 -15.03 -2.03 -3.54
CA ASP A 178 -15.82 -2.00 -4.77
C ASP A 178 -17.26 -1.50 -4.54
N VAL A 179 -17.88 -1.91 -3.44
CA VAL A 179 -19.22 -1.42 -3.06
C VAL A 179 -19.16 0.08 -2.72
N ARG A 180 -18.14 0.52 -1.99
CA ARG A 180 -17.99 1.92 -1.58
C ARG A 180 -17.70 2.84 -2.77
N VAL A 181 -16.80 2.43 -3.65
CA VAL A 181 -16.43 3.18 -4.86
C VAL A 181 -17.65 3.31 -5.80
N ARG A 182 -18.40 2.24 -6.02
CA ARG A 182 -19.66 2.31 -6.79
C ARG A 182 -20.67 3.27 -6.16
N GLY A 183 -20.76 3.30 -4.83
CA GLY A 183 -21.68 4.17 -4.11
C GLY A 183 -21.39 5.67 -4.23
N ILE A 184 -20.20 6.08 -4.64
CA ILE A 184 -19.84 7.49 -4.87
C ILE A 184 -19.87 7.88 -6.37
N GLY A 185 -20.10 6.93 -7.27
CA GLY A 185 -20.29 7.17 -8.69
C GLY A 185 -19.16 7.98 -9.33
N ARG A 186 -19.49 9.10 -9.98
CA ARG A 186 -18.52 9.98 -10.67
C ARG A 186 -17.38 10.49 -9.77
N ALA A 187 -17.62 10.63 -8.46
CA ALA A 187 -16.60 11.07 -7.51
C ALA A 187 -15.43 10.08 -7.37
N ALA A 188 -15.61 8.83 -7.78
CA ALA A 188 -14.54 7.83 -7.82
C ALA A 188 -13.48 8.13 -8.90
N ARG A 189 -13.82 8.86 -9.98
CA ARG A 189 -12.91 9.19 -11.08
C ARG A 189 -12.18 7.98 -11.66
N GLY A 190 -12.88 6.87 -11.88
CA GLY A 190 -12.34 5.64 -12.43
C GLY A 190 -11.54 4.77 -11.44
N ARG A 191 -11.42 5.18 -10.17
CA ARG A 191 -10.73 4.38 -9.13
C ARG A 191 -11.54 3.13 -8.78
N THR A 192 -10.83 2.08 -8.41
CA THR A 192 -11.38 0.76 -8.04
C THR A 192 -11.39 0.56 -6.52
N GLY A 193 -12.00 -0.53 -6.05
CA GLY A 193 -11.90 -0.95 -4.65
C GLY A 193 -10.48 -1.32 -4.23
N GLU A 194 -9.64 -1.77 -5.18
CA GLU A 194 -8.23 -2.06 -4.97
C GLU A 194 -7.41 -0.79 -4.75
N ASP A 195 -7.65 0.27 -5.55
CA ASP A 195 -7.03 1.57 -5.35
C ASP A 195 -7.39 2.15 -3.98
N LEU A 196 -8.65 1.98 -3.57
CA LEU A 196 -9.11 2.42 -2.25
C LEU A 196 -8.44 1.65 -1.11
N LEU A 197 -8.23 0.35 -1.27
CA LEU A 197 -7.50 -0.48 -0.30
C LEU A 197 -6.01 -0.07 -0.24
N GLY A 198 -5.37 0.10 -1.39
CA GLY A 198 -3.99 0.57 -1.48
C GLY A 198 -3.78 1.91 -0.79
N GLU A 199 -4.66 2.86 -1.03
CA GLU A 199 -4.64 4.18 -0.37
C GLU A 199 -4.84 4.05 1.16
N ALA A 200 -5.72 3.14 1.63
CA ALA A 200 -5.94 2.91 3.05
C ALA A 200 -4.70 2.31 3.73
N ILE A 201 -4.03 1.37 3.10
CA ILE A 201 -2.76 0.80 3.56
C ILE A 201 -1.69 1.88 3.62
N LEU A 202 -1.52 2.65 2.55
CA LEU A 202 -0.53 3.73 2.49
C LEU A 202 -0.76 4.77 3.61
N ARG A 203 -1.99 5.22 3.82
CA ARG A 203 -2.30 6.18 4.90
C ARG A 203 -2.08 5.61 6.29
N THR A 204 -2.27 4.31 6.47
CA THR A 204 -1.99 3.65 7.76
C THR A 204 -0.48 3.58 8.00
N LEU A 205 0.34 3.28 6.99
CA LEU A 205 1.81 3.31 7.06
C LEU A 205 2.32 4.72 7.36
N ILE A 206 1.83 5.74 6.65
CA ILE A 206 2.17 7.14 6.91
C ILE A 206 1.75 7.54 8.33
N GLY A 207 0.60 7.06 8.82
CA GLY A 207 0.13 7.33 10.19
C GLY A 207 1.04 6.76 11.27
N ALA A 208 1.64 5.60 11.03
CA ALA A 208 2.64 5.02 11.91
C ALA A 208 3.94 5.84 11.92
N GLU A 209 4.34 6.40 10.76
CA GLU A 209 5.52 7.29 10.66
C GLU A 209 5.22 8.71 11.15
N ASN A 210 4.04 9.23 10.88
CA ASN A 210 3.65 10.60 11.23
C ASN A 210 2.13 10.69 11.51
N SER A 211 1.77 10.68 12.79
CA SER A 211 0.39 10.72 13.26
C SER A 211 -0.41 11.95 12.79
N GLN A 212 0.25 13.04 12.39
CA GLN A 212 -0.42 14.24 11.86
C GLN A 212 -0.79 14.11 10.38
N LYS A 213 -0.04 13.30 9.60
CA LYS A 213 -0.21 13.20 8.14
C LYS A 213 -0.96 11.94 7.67
N GLY A 214 -1.06 10.93 8.53
CA GLY A 214 -1.65 9.65 8.19
C GLY A 214 -2.80 9.24 9.10
N ARG A 215 -3.17 7.97 9.03
CA ARG A 215 -4.21 7.39 9.87
C ARG A 215 -3.60 6.41 10.86
N HIS A 216 -3.57 6.81 12.11
CA HIS A 216 -3.05 5.97 13.19
C HIS A 216 -3.98 4.77 13.45
N TRP A 217 -3.39 3.57 13.58
CA TRP A 217 -4.12 2.37 13.93
C TRP A 217 -4.30 2.26 15.44
N ASN A 218 -5.57 2.24 15.89
CA ASN A 218 -5.88 1.87 17.25
C ASN A 218 -5.78 0.35 17.42
N ARG A 219 -4.89 -0.11 18.27
CA ARG A 219 -4.60 -1.54 18.53
C ARG A 219 -5.77 -2.31 19.15
N ASP A 220 -6.74 -1.61 19.75
CA ASP A 220 -7.96 -2.23 20.29
C ASP A 220 -8.94 -2.64 19.17
N VAL A 221 -8.66 -2.19 17.95
CA VAL A 221 -9.47 -2.51 16.76
C VAL A 221 -8.72 -3.50 15.90
N ASP A 222 -9.41 -4.56 15.49
CA ASP A 222 -8.91 -5.50 14.50
C ASP A 222 -8.37 -4.78 13.25
N PHE A 223 -7.23 -5.23 12.71
CA PHE A 223 -6.52 -4.52 11.66
C PHE A 223 -7.31 -4.43 10.34
N ALA A 224 -8.00 -5.51 9.94
CA ALA A 224 -8.84 -5.49 8.75
C ALA A 224 -10.03 -4.53 8.93
N ARG A 225 -10.59 -4.47 10.15
CA ARG A 225 -11.66 -3.51 10.49
C ARG A 225 -11.14 -2.07 10.49
N HIS A 226 -9.91 -1.82 10.96
CA HIS A 226 -9.26 -0.52 10.85
C HIS A 226 -9.13 -0.08 9.38
N LEU A 227 -8.63 -0.97 8.50
CA LEU A 227 -8.51 -0.69 7.07
C LEU A 227 -9.86 -0.39 6.43
N ALA A 228 -10.92 -1.17 6.75
CA ALA A 228 -12.27 -0.88 6.25
C ALA A 228 -12.76 0.51 6.67
N GLY A 229 -12.50 0.92 7.92
CA GLY A 229 -12.79 2.27 8.42
C GLY A 229 -11.96 3.36 7.72
N ALA A 230 -10.70 3.07 7.38
CA ALA A 230 -9.84 3.96 6.59
C ALA A 230 -10.41 4.15 5.18
N MET A 231 -10.75 3.06 4.50
CA MET A 231 -11.37 3.06 3.18
C MET A 231 -12.66 3.89 3.15
N GLN A 232 -13.52 3.72 4.14
CA GLN A 232 -14.76 4.51 4.23
C GLN A 232 -14.47 6.01 4.36
N SER A 233 -13.51 6.39 5.19
CA SER A 233 -13.11 7.79 5.38
C SER A 233 -12.52 8.40 4.12
N ILE A 234 -11.68 7.65 3.39
CA ILE A 234 -11.08 8.08 2.13
C ILE A 234 -12.17 8.29 1.07
N CYS A 235 -13.09 7.34 0.96
CA CYS A 235 -14.20 7.41 0.03
C CYS A 235 -15.08 8.66 0.28
N ASN A 236 -15.37 8.97 1.55
CA ASN A 236 -16.09 10.17 1.93
C ASN A 236 -15.30 11.45 1.60
N CYS A 237 -13.97 11.41 1.74
CA CYS A 237 -13.08 12.52 1.35
C CYS A 237 -13.12 12.74 -0.17
N TRP A 238 -13.04 11.68 -0.98
CA TRP A 238 -13.14 11.78 -2.45
C TRP A 238 -14.48 12.38 -2.89
N LYS A 239 -15.60 11.94 -2.26
CA LYS A 239 -16.92 12.51 -2.54
C LYS A 239 -17.00 13.99 -2.20
N ARG A 240 -16.49 14.41 -1.05
CA ARG A 240 -16.47 15.82 -0.63
C ARG A 240 -15.65 16.68 -1.58
N GLN A 241 -14.41 16.25 -1.92
CA GLN A 241 -13.53 16.96 -2.84
C GLN A 241 -14.17 17.09 -4.23
N PHE A 242 -14.86 16.06 -4.72
CA PHE A 242 -15.56 16.10 -5.98
C PHE A 242 -16.69 17.14 -5.96
N ASN A 243 -17.51 17.15 -4.92
CA ASN A 243 -18.60 18.10 -4.76
C ASN A 243 -18.08 19.55 -4.62
N GLU A 244 -16.96 19.77 -3.92
CA GLU A 244 -16.32 21.07 -3.79
C GLU A 244 -15.85 21.58 -5.17
N ILE A 245 -15.20 20.72 -5.97
CA ILE A 245 -14.75 21.08 -7.31
C ILE A 245 -15.96 21.35 -8.24
N GLU A 246 -17.00 20.52 -8.18
CA GLU A 246 -18.21 20.73 -8.97
C GLU A 246 -18.92 22.04 -8.59
N ALA A 247 -19.00 22.35 -7.29
CA ALA A 247 -19.57 23.60 -6.81
C ALA A 247 -18.78 24.84 -7.27
N HIS A 248 -17.44 24.77 -7.28
CA HIS A 248 -16.58 25.84 -7.79
C HIS A 248 -16.75 26.02 -9.31
N LEU A 249 -16.78 24.94 -10.07
CA LEU A 249 -17.00 25.03 -11.52
C LEU A 249 -18.33 25.65 -11.88
N VAL A 250 -19.39 25.36 -11.10
CA VAL A 250 -20.71 25.97 -11.31
C VAL A 250 -20.74 27.46 -10.89
N SER A 251 -19.95 27.85 -9.88
CA SER A 251 -19.92 29.26 -9.40
C SER A 251 -19.05 30.19 -10.27
N GLU A 252 -18.04 29.64 -10.95
CA GLU A 252 -17.15 30.45 -11.82
C GLU A 252 -17.77 30.82 -13.19
N PHE A 253 -18.88 30.17 -13.56
CA PHE A 253 -19.58 30.43 -14.79
C PHE A 253 -21.06 30.79 -14.54
N PRO A 254 -21.36 31.99 -14.03
CA PRO A 254 -22.73 32.45 -13.98
C PRO A 254 -23.19 32.74 -15.43
N VAL A 255 -23.96 31.83 -16.01
CA VAL A 255 -24.61 32.10 -17.30
C VAL A 255 -25.82 33.01 -17.04
N HIS A 256 -25.65 34.27 -17.28
CA HIS A 256 -26.74 35.20 -17.51
C HIS A 256 -27.02 35.24 -19.01
N ASP A 257 -27.92 34.42 -19.47
CA ASP A 257 -28.54 34.64 -20.77
C ASP A 257 -29.58 35.74 -20.62
N GLU A 258 -29.50 36.78 -21.44
CA GLU A 258 -30.43 37.91 -21.46
C GLU A 258 -31.87 37.49 -21.72
N ASP A 259 -32.13 36.25 -22.17
CA ASP A 259 -33.45 35.71 -22.54
C ASP A 259 -34.06 34.71 -21.52
N GLY A 260 -33.50 34.55 -20.32
CA GLY A 260 -34.12 33.77 -19.25
C GLY A 260 -34.22 32.25 -19.49
N GLN A 261 -33.63 31.70 -20.54
CA GLN A 261 -33.50 30.25 -20.73
C GLN A 261 -32.26 29.73 -19.97
N LYS A 262 -32.47 28.83 -19.04
CA LYS A 262 -31.42 28.12 -18.35
C LYS A 262 -30.76 27.11 -19.29
N GLY A 263 -29.92 27.56 -20.18
CA GLY A 263 -28.96 26.71 -20.88
C GLY A 263 -27.84 26.32 -19.93
N SER A 264 -27.44 25.06 -19.91
CA SER A 264 -26.25 24.65 -19.19
C SER A 264 -25.03 25.29 -19.85
N PRO A 265 -24.10 25.92 -19.08
CA PRO A 265 -22.84 26.42 -19.65
C PRO A 265 -22.03 25.33 -20.35
N PHE A 266 -22.39 24.07 -20.15
CA PHE A 266 -21.75 22.91 -20.77
C PHE A 266 -22.32 22.53 -22.13
N ASP A 267 -23.48 23.10 -22.55
CA ASP A 267 -24.08 22.78 -23.83
C ASP A 267 -23.26 23.34 -25.02
N ASN A 268 -22.38 24.32 -24.76
CA ASN A 268 -21.53 24.95 -25.77
C ASN A 268 -20.05 24.60 -25.65
N ILE A 269 -19.63 23.83 -24.63
CA ILE A 269 -18.27 23.32 -24.53
C ILE A 269 -18.24 21.98 -25.26
N ALA A 270 -17.74 22.00 -26.53
CA ALA A 270 -17.31 20.76 -27.15
C ALA A 270 -16.33 20.06 -26.18
N SER A 271 -16.78 19.02 -25.51
CA SER A 271 -15.92 18.28 -24.59
C SER A 271 -14.74 17.75 -25.41
N GLY A 272 -13.52 18.18 -25.09
CA GLY A 272 -12.32 17.66 -25.73
C GLY A 272 -12.09 16.16 -25.40
N HIS A 273 -13.01 15.57 -24.65
CA HIS A 273 -13.06 14.14 -24.38
C HIS A 273 -14.20 13.50 -25.15
N PRO A 274 -13.95 12.36 -25.81
CA PRO A 274 -15.01 11.61 -26.47
C PRO A 274 -16.12 11.24 -25.49
N PRO A 275 -17.38 11.13 -25.95
CA PRO A 275 -18.51 10.68 -25.12
C PRO A 275 -18.18 9.37 -24.42
N VAL A 276 -18.76 9.13 -23.22
CA VAL A 276 -18.52 7.92 -22.42
C VAL A 276 -18.75 6.64 -23.22
N ASP A 277 -19.75 6.65 -24.10
CA ASP A 277 -20.05 5.55 -25.01
C ASP A 277 -18.91 5.31 -26.01
N GLN A 278 -18.25 6.36 -26.47
CA GLN A 278 -17.11 6.27 -27.37
C GLN A 278 -15.86 5.71 -26.66
N CYS A 279 -15.64 6.07 -25.39
CA CYS A 279 -14.57 5.49 -24.56
C CYS A 279 -14.80 4.00 -24.27
N LEU A 280 -16.05 3.56 -24.12
CA LEU A 280 -16.41 2.15 -23.96
C LEU A 280 -16.20 1.37 -25.26
N ILE A 281 -16.62 1.94 -26.39
CA ILE A 281 -16.40 1.37 -27.72
C ILE A 281 -14.91 1.24 -28.02
N GLU A 282 -14.11 2.26 -27.70
CA GLU A 282 -12.65 2.21 -27.84
C GLU A 282 -11.98 1.15 -26.98
N LYS A 283 -12.42 0.95 -25.73
CA LYS A 283 -11.92 -0.12 -24.85
C LYS A 283 -12.28 -1.51 -25.35
N ASP A 284 -13.52 -1.68 -25.81
CA ASP A 284 -13.96 -2.96 -26.41
C ASP A 284 -13.20 -3.25 -27.70
N GLU A 285 -12.97 -2.25 -28.53
CA GLU A 285 -12.19 -2.35 -29.76
C GLU A 285 -10.71 -2.69 -29.47
N GLN A 286 -10.10 -2.03 -28.48
CA GLN A 286 -8.75 -2.34 -28.02
C GLN A 286 -8.63 -3.79 -27.50
N SER A 287 -9.59 -4.24 -26.70
CA SER A 287 -9.64 -5.60 -26.17
C SER A 287 -9.81 -6.62 -27.30
N ARG A 288 -10.65 -6.32 -28.28
CA ARG A 288 -10.86 -7.14 -29.46
C ARG A 288 -9.60 -7.22 -30.33
N VAL A 289 -8.95 -6.08 -30.57
CA VAL A 289 -7.72 -6.03 -31.36
C VAL A 289 -6.60 -6.80 -30.67
N LEU A 290 -6.45 -6.67 -29.35
CA LEU A 290 -5.47 -7.45 -28.58
C LEU A 290 -5.77 -8.95 -28.63
N SER A 291 -7.04 -9.37 -28.58
CA SER A 291 -7.42 -10.79 -28.65
C SER A 291 -7.05 -11.44 -29.98
N MET A 292 -6.98 -10.69 -31.06
CA MET A 292 -6.51 -11.19 -32.34
C MET A 292 -5.07 -11.67 -32.35
N PHE A 293 -4.27 -11.23 -31.36
CA PHE A 293 -2.83 -11.55 -31.24
C PHE A 293 -2.52 -12.50 -30.09
N ASN A 294 -3.51 -13.24 -29.56
CA ASN A 294 -3.30 -14.20 -28.48
C ASN A 294 -2.27 -15.28 -28.84
N ASP A 295 -2.14 -15.63 -30.13
CA ASP A 295 -1.20 -16.62 -30.63
C ASP A 295 0.19 -16.04 -30.95
N ASP A 296 0.36 -14.69 -30.93
CA ASP A 296 1.62 -13.99 -31.22
C ASP A 296 1.96 -13.05 -30.04
N HIS A 297 2.63 -13.62 -29.04
CA HIS A 297 2.98 -12.95 -27.80
C HIS A 297 3.81 -11.66 -28.02
N GLU A 298 4.78 -11.69 -28.98
CA GLU A 298 5.58 -10.50 -29.30
C GLU A 298 4.71 -9.39 -29.91
N ALA A 299 3.81 -9.75 -30.83
CA ALA A 299 2.91 -8.78 -31.44
C ALA A 299 1.94 -8.19 -30.41
N ALA A 300 1.42 -9.01 -29.49
CA ALA A 300 0.57 -8.55 -28.39
C ALA A 300 1.32 -7.58 -27.45
N GLN A 301 2.58 -7.82 -27.13
CA GLN A 301 3.41 -6.93 -26.32
C GLN A 301 3.68 -5.60 -27.01
N VAL A 302 4.12 -5.61 -28.27
CA VAL A 302 4.35 -4.40 -29.07
C VAL A 302 3.07 -3.59 -29.20
N LEU A 303 1.94 -4.24 -29.45
CA LEU A 303 0.64 -3.58 -29.58
C LEU A 303 0.19 -2.93 -28.28
N ARG A 304 0.38 -3.61 -27.11
CA ARG A 304 0.12 -2.99 -25.80
C ARG A 304 0.98 -1.76 -25.55
N GLY A 305 2.27 -1.82 -25.92
CA GLY A 305 3.17 -0.68 -25.80
C GLY A 305 2.72 0.51 -26.65
N LEU A 306 2.30 0.24 -27.90
CA LEU A 306 1.77 1.27 -28.81
C LEU A 306 0.46 1.90 -28.30
N LEU A 307 -0.47 1.07 -27.78
CA LEU A 307 -1.74 1.54 -27.19
C LEU A 307 -1.51 2.33 -25.89
N ALA A 308 -0.44 2.03 -25.15
CA ALA A 308 -0.02 2.81 -24.00
C ALA A 308 0.73 4.10 -24.35
N GLY A 309 0.93 4.41 -25.64
CA GLY A 309 1.61 5.61 -26.10
C GLY A 309 3.14 5.56 -25.99
N LEU A 310 3.74 4.39 -25.78
CA LEU A 310 5.18 4.23 -25.69
C LEU A 310 5.85 4.46 -27.06
N THR A 311 7.00 5.11 -27.04
CA THR A 311 7.86 5.27 -28.22
C THR A 311 8.50 3.95 -28.63
N LYS A 312 8.96 3.85 -29.87
CA LYS A 312 9.64 2.64 -30.36
C LYS A 312 10.87 2.27 -29.53
N SER A 313 11.60 3.28 -29.04
CA SER A 313 12.76 3.08 -28.20
C SER A 313 12.38 2.50 -26.82
N GLU A 314 11.29 2.97 -26.22
CA GLU A 314 10.77 2.46 -24.96
C GLU A 314 10.21 1.05 -25.12
N ILE A 315 9.53 0.74 -26.23
CA ILE A 315 9.06 -0.62 -26.56
C ILE A 315 10.24 -1.60 -26.69
N MET A 316 11.28 -1.20 -27.42
CA MET A 316 12.49 -2.03 -27.56
C MET A 316 13.13 -2.31 -26.20
N LEU A 317 13.25 -1.28 -25.35
CA LEU A 317 13.85 -1.40 -24.02
C LEU A 317 12.99 -2.27 -23.08
N SER A 318 11.68 -2.04 -23.06
CA SER A 318 10.74 -2.70 -22.15
C SER A 318 10.56 -4.18 -22.44
N TYR A 319 10.62 -4.56 -23.71
CA TYR A 319 10.37 -5.94 -24.15
C TYR A 319 11.61 -6.66 -24.68
N GLY A 320 12.79 -6.07 -24.59
CA GLY A 320 14.07 -6.68 -25.02
C GLY A 320 14.14 -6.96 -26.52
N LEU A 321 13.47 -6.12 -27.34
CA LEU A 321 13.43 -6.29 -28.79
C LEU A 321 14.53 -5.48 -29.47
N ASP A 322 15.22 -6.09 -30.43
CA ASP A 322 16.07 -5.35 -31.33
C ASP A 322 15.27 -4.64 -32.45
N LYS A 323 15.92 -3.72 -33.15
CA LYS A 323 15.29 -2.91 -34.21
C LYS A 323 14.68 -3.76 -35.34
N ASN A 324 15.32 -4.88 -35.68
CA ASN A 324 14.87 -5.75 -36.76
C ASN A 324 13.65 -6.59 -36.33
N LYS A 325 13.66 -7.09 -35.09
CA LYS A 325 12.51 -7.79 -34.49
C LYS A 325 11.31 -6.88 -34.34
N LEU A 326 11.50 -5.65 -33.86
CA LEU A 326 10.41 -4.69 -33.76
C LEU A 326 9.81 -4.40 -35.14
N ALA A 327 10.62 -4.14 -36.15
CA ALA A 327 10.14 -3.88 -37.53
C ALA A 327 9.39 -5.09 -38.12
N ALA A 328 9.91 -6.32 -37.91
CA ALA A 328 9.23 -7.53 -38.32
C ALA A 328 7.89 -7.73 -37.62
N THR A 329 7.83 -7.46 -36.31
CA THR A 329 6.61 -7.55 -35.52
C THR A 329 5.58 -6.50 -35.92
N GLU A 330 5.98 -5.24 -36.14
CA GLU A 330 5.11 -4.18 -36.67
C GLU A 330 4.52 -4.57 -38.04
N ARG A 331 5.32 -5.24 -38.90
CA ARG A 331 4.82 -5.72 -40.19
C ARG A 331 3.77 -6.82 -40.02
N ARG A 332 3.98 -7.79 -39.09
CA ARG A 332 2.98 -8.83 -38.79
C ARG A 332 1.68 -8.23 -38.26
N ILE A 333 1.77 -7.27 -37.34
CA ILE A 333 0.60 -6.55 -36.80
C ILE A 333 -0.17 -5.89 -37.93
N ARG A 334 0.49 -5.15 -38.81
CA ARG A 334 -0.12 -4.41 -39.92
C ARG A 334 -0.83 -5.36 -40.92
N VAL A 335 -0.21 -6.48 -41.25
CA VAL A 335 -0.79 -7.50 -42.15
C VAL A 335 -2.04 -8.12 -41.52
N LYS A 336 -1.99 -8.46 -40.23
CA LYS A 336 -3.12 -9.12 -39.54
C LYS A 336 -4.31 -8.16 -39.35
N LEU A 337 -4.06 -6.90 -39.04
CA LEU A 337 -5.10 -5.85 -38.96
C LEU A 337 -5.71 -5.56 -40.33
N GLY A 338 -4.90 -5.40 -41.40
CA GLY A 338 -5.40 -5.15 -42.76
C GLY A 338 -6.27 -6.26 -43.31
N ARG A 339 -6.02 -7.55 -42.94
CA ARG A 339 -6.89 -8.68 -43.30
C ARG A 339 -8.24 -8.66 -42.55
N SER A 340 -8.25 -8.17 -41.33
CA SER A 340 -9.47 -8.00 -40.53
C SER A 340 -10.41 -6.96 -41.12
N ASP A 341 -9.86 -5.86 -41.61
CA ASP A 341 -10.67 -4.78 -42.22
C ASP A 341 -11.26 -5.21 -43.59
N ALA A 342 -10.52 -5.94 -44.40
CA ALA A 342 -11.01 -6.48 -45.66
C ALA A 342 -12.19 -7.47 -45.48
N SER A 343 -12.18 -8.27 -44.42
CA SER A 343 -13.28 -9.20 -44.10
C SER A 343 -14.53 -8.51 -43.56
N ARG A 344 -14.43 -7.26 -43.09
CA ARG A 344 -15.55 -6.43 -42.61
C ARG A 344 -16.28 -5.72 -43.78
N GLY A 345 -15.54 -5.31 -44.79
CA GLY A 345 -16.10 -4.65 -45.96
C GLY A 345 -17.06 -5.54 -46.76
N GLU A 346 -16.82 -6.88 -46.75
CA GLU A 346 -17.69 -7.85 -47.44
C GLU A 346 -18.99 -8.19 -46.71
N LYS A 347 -19.08 -7.98 -45.37
CA LYS A 347 -20.30 -8.27 -44.59
C LYS A 347 -21.32 -7.13 -44.54
N ASN A 348 -20.91 -5.92 -44.81
CA ASN A 348 -21.81 -4.73 -44.83
C ASN A 348 -22.34 -4.36 -46.24
N GLY A 349 -22.07 -5.17 -47.24
CA GLY A 349 -22.51 -4.98 -48.63
C GLY A 349 -23.56 -6.00 -49.10
N ARG A 350 -24.30 -6.64 -48.16
CA ARG A 350 -25.45 -7.49 -48.51
C ARG A 350 -26.70 -7.10 -47.75
#